data_8fbb2b84efa664b0a74e234c0496d973
#
_entry.id   8fbb2b84efa664b0a74e234c0496d973
#
_cell.length_a   1.000
_cell.length_b   1.000
_cell.length_c   1.000
_cell.angle_alpha   90.00
_cell.angle_beta   90.00
_cell.angle_gamma   90.00
#
_symmetry.space_group_name_H-M   'P 1'
#
loop_
_entity.id
_entity.type
_entity.pdbx_description
1 polymer ?
#
loop_
_entity_poly.entity_id
_entity_poly.type
_entity_poly.pdbx_seq_one_letter_code
_entity_poly.pdbx_strand_id
1 'polypeptide(L)'
;HSKGSVPASQFTPAQRNALDRFARQTGAVSCQRQGRGDVYGICDQAVFETHVVELSPQVEPSVAEQLPLRAQHVAHARNSKARQHQHDSYYPLLKAVGDAVSWFEGEHGAELALSAFTRNLGAATLRIQPDDAWHTDQALWLVENQALFDRTDWLPEGTLATLLYYGGQLDGRLLTWLSQRQRASRVILFPDY
;
A
#
# COMPACT_ATOMS: atom_id res chain seq x y z
N HIS A 1 -15.94 -45.70 -2.43
CA HIS A 1 -15.28 -44.39 -2.59
C HIS A 1 -14.95 -43.86 -1.17
N SER A 2 -13.68 -43.87 -0.78
CA SER A 2 -13.19 -43.31 0.44
C SER A 2 -13.38 -41.78 0.34
N LYS A 3 -14.40 -41.24 1.02
CA LYS A 3 -14.52 -39.79 1.22
C LYS A 3 -13.27 -39.34 2.02
N GLY A 4 -12.46 -38.48 1.44
CA GLY A 4 -11.20 -38.05 2.03
C GLY A 4 -11.44 -37.45 3.40
N SER A 5 -10.88 -38.05 4.44
CA SER A 5 -10.85 -37.50 5.80
C SER A 5 -9.45 -36.95 6.07
N VAL A 6 -9.38 -35.82 6.79
CA VAL A 6 -8.12 -35.15 7.10
C VAL A 6 -7.92 -35.16 8.62
N PRO A 7 -6.76 -35.63 9.10
CA PRO A 7 -6.44 -35.63 10.54
C PRO A 7 -6.44 -34.21 11.12
N ALA A 8 -7.04 -34.07 12.31
CA ALA A 8 -7.09 -32.79 13.02
C ALA A 8 -5.71 -32.22 13.35
N SER A 9 -4.69 -33.10 13.43
CA SER A 9 -3.29 -32.68 13.64
C SER A 9 -2.68 -31.87 12.52
N GLN A 10 -3.27 -31.90 11.30
CA GLN A 10 -2.81 -31.09 10.17
C GLN A 10 -3.31 -29.64 10.23
N PHE A 11 -4.22 -29.33 11.12
CA PHE A 11 -4.79 -28.00 11.26
C PHE A 11 -4.23 -27.29 12.51
N THR A 12 -4.00 -25.99 12.39
CA THR A 12 -3.70 -25.12 13.53
C THR A 12 -4.91 -25.03 14.48
N PRO A 13 -4.72 -24.65 15.77
CA PRO A 13 -5.83 -24.48 16.70
C PRO A 13 -6.92 -23.51 16.17
N ALA A 14 -6.53 -22.42 15.50
CA ALA A 14 -7.47 -21.47 14.91
C ALA A 14 -8.31 -22.10 13.78
N GLN A 15 -7.67 -22.89 12.91
CA GLN A 15 -8.35 -23.62 11.83
C GLN A 15 -9.32 -24.67 12.37
N ARG A 16 -8.92 -25.41 13.42
CA ARG A 16 -9.82 -26.38 14.09
C ARG A 16 -11.06 -25.70 14.65
N ASN A 17 -10.86 -24.59 15.38
CA ASN A 17 -11.99 -23.83 15.92
C ASN A 17 -12.95 -23.31 14.82
N ALA A 18 -12.41 -22.92 13.66
CA ALA A 18 -13.22 -22.49 12.52
C ALA A 18 -14.00 -23.67 11.92
N LEU A 19 -13.35 -24.84 11.71
CA LEU A 19 -13.99 -26.06 11.20
C LEU A 19 -15.07 -26.58 12.14
N ASP A 20 -14.82 -26.57 13.47
CA ASP A 20 -15.79 -26.97 14.47
C ASP A 20 -17.03 -26.07 14.51
N ARG A 21 -16.81 -24.77 14.31
CA ARG A 21 -17.91 -23.81 14.20
C ARG A 21 -18.72 -24.06 12.94
N PHE A 22 -18.06 -24.23 11.82
CA PHE A 22 -18.70 -24.53 10.55
C PHE A 22 -19.47 -25.85 10.59
N ALA A 23 -18.87 -26.91 11.15
CA ALA A 23 -19.52 -28.19 11.35
C ALA A 23 -20.81 -28.09 12.16
N ARG A 24 -20.79 -27.32 13.26
CA ARG A 24 -21.99 -27.09 14.10
C ARG A 24 -23.06 -26.26 13.40
N GLN A 25 -22.68 -25.32 12.56
CA GLN A 25 -23.63 -24.42 11.87
C GLN A 25 -24.29 -25.06 10.65
N THR A 26 -23.58 -25.92 9.92
CA THR A 26 -24.03 -26.42 8.61
C THR A 26 -24.25 -27.94 8.57
N GLY A 27 -23.62 -28.70 9.46
CA GLY A 27 -23.57 -30.16 9.36
C GLY A 27 -22.78 -30.70 8.16
N ALA A 28 -22.20 -29.82 7.31
CA ALA A 28 -21.49 -30.20 6.09
C ALA A 28 -20.13 -30.86 6.34
N VAL A 29 -19.58 -30.68 7.54
CA VAL A 29 -18.34 -31.31 7.99
C VAL A 29 -18.59 -31.99 9.33
N SER A 30 -18.03 -33.18 9.54
CA SER A 30 -18.03 -33.86 10.83
C SER A 30 -16.61 -34.04 11.37
N CYS A 31 -16.48 -33.96 12.68
CA CYS A 31 -15.27 -34.35 13.39
C CYS A 31 -15.54 -35.69 14.10
N GLN A 32 -14.77 -36.72 13.78
CA GLN A 32 -14.94 -38.06 14.34
C GLN A 32 -13.61 -38.57 14.90
N ARG A 33 -13.68 -39.28 16.00
CA ARG A 33 -12.50 -39.94 16.56
C ARG A 33 -12.13 -41.17 15.77
N GLN A 34 -10.91 -41.22 15.27
CA GLN A 34 -10.38 -42.38 14.54
C GLN A 34 -9.03 -42.78 15.11
N GLY A 35 -9.01 -43.92 15.81
CA GLY A 35 -7.85 -44.39 16.52
C GLY A 35 -7.46 -43.47 17.69
N ARG A 36 -6.22 -42.93 17.64
CA ARG A 36 -5.70 -42.04 18.69
C ARG A 36 -5.94 -40.55 18.43
N GLY A 37 -6.57 -40.18 17.32
CA GLY A 37 -6.77 -38.81 16.91
C GLY A 37 -8.17 -38.52 16.37
N ASP A 38 -8.46 -37.26 16.18
CA ASP A 38 -9.66 -36.77 15.53
C ASP A 38 -9.43 -36.54 14.04
N VAL A 39 -10.44 -36.78 13.22
CA VAL A 39 -10.43 -36.56 11.77
C VAL A 39 -11.65 -35.76 11.36
N TYR A 40 -11.45 -34.83 10.42
CA TYR A 40 -12.53 -34.10 9.76
C TYR A 40 -12.90 -34.79 8.45
N GLY A 41 -14.17 -34.99 8.23
CA GLY A 41 -14.73 -35.52 6.98
C GLY A 41 -15.83 -34.63 6.44
N ILE A 42 -15.92 -34.49 5.11
CA ILE A 42 -17.02 -33.77 4.46
C ILE A 42 -18.23 -34.69 4.39
N CYS A 43 -19.35 -34.26 4.97
CA CYS A 43 -20.63 -34.98 4.97
C CYS A 43 -21.53 -34.52 3.85
N ASP A 44 -21.52 -33.22 3.55
CA ASP A 44 -22.27 -32.61 2.44
C ASP A 44 -21.31 -31.78 1.58
N GLN A 45 -20.98 -32.36 0.41
CA GLN A 45 -20.04 -31.75 -0.54
C GLN A 45 -20.58 -30.45 -1.13
N ALA A 46 -21.90 -30.41 -1.46
CA ALA A 46 -22.48 -29.23 -2.10
C ALA A 46 -22.50 -28.01 -1.17
N VAL A 47 -22.89 -28.21 0.09
CA VAL A 47 -22.87 -27.15 1.11
C VAL A 47 -21.43 -26.71 1.41
N PHE A 48 -20.48 -27.65 1.47
CA PHE A 48 -19.08 -27.35 1.69
C PHE A 48 -18.48 -26.51 0.53
N GLU A 49 -18.72 -26.92 -0.72
CA GLU A 49 -18.23 -26.20 -1.92
C GLU A 49 -18.85 -24.80 -2.03
N THR A 50 -20.16 -24.65 -1.77
CA THR A 50 -20.82 -23.35 -1.74
C THR A 50 -20.13 -22.41 -0.75
N HIS A 51 -19.84 -22.92 0.45
CA HIS A 51 -19.17 -22.12 1.47
C HIS A 51 -17.71 -21.79 1.13
N VAL A 52 -16.99 -22.71 0.48
CA VAL A 52 -15.63 -22.45 -0.03
C VAL A 52 -15.66 -21.33 -1.08
N VAL A 53 -16.63 -21.33 -1.98
CA VAL A 53 -16.82 -20.26 -2.99
C VAL A 53 -17.14 -18.92 -2.30
N GLU A 54 -18.01 -18.91 -1.30
CA GLU A 54 -18.31 -17.69 -0.51
C GLU A 54 -17.08 -17.15 0.25
N LEU A 55 -16.22 -18.04 0.73
CA LEU A 55 -14.98 -17.66 1.43
C LEU A 55 -13.87 -17.21 0.49
N SER A 56 -13.88 -17.67 -0.73
CA SER A 56 -12.90 -17.35 -1.78
C SER A 56 -13.64 -16.97 -3.05
N PRO A 57 -14.22 -15.76 -3.15
CA PRO A 57 -14.81 -15.30 -4.39
C PRO A 57 -13.74 -15.37 -5.48
N GLN A 58 -13.90 -16.32 -6.40
CA GLN A 58 -12.98 -16.46 -7.52
C GLN A 58 -13.33 -15.39 -8.55
N VAL A 59 -12.43 -14.44 -8.72
CA VAL A 59 -12.38 -13.65 -9.95
C VAL A 59 -11.84 -14.58 -11.03
N GLU A 60 -12.53 -14.66 -12.18
CA GLU A 60 -12.06 -15.44 -13.33
C GLU A 60 -10.57 -15.19 -13.56
N PRO A 61 -9.73 -16.24 -13.67
CA PRO A 61 -8.27 -16.09 -13.75
C PRO A 61 -7.81 -15.13 -14.86
N SER A 62 -8.51 -15.12 -15.99
CA SER A 62 -8.24 -14.24 -17.13
C SER A 62 -8.45 -12.75 -16.85
N VAL A 63 -9.35 -12.40 -15.93
CA VAL A 63 -9.59 -11.02 -15.51
C VAL A 63 -8.62 -10.62 -14.40
N ALA A 64 -8.30 -11.55 -13.51
CA ALA A 64 -7.37 -11.30 -12.39
C ALA A 64 -5.96 -10.97 -12.88
N GLU A 65 -5.46 -11.63 -13.93
CA GLU A 65 -4.14 -11.39 -14.50
C GLU A 65 -3.97 -9.99 -15.12
N GLN A 66 -5.07 -9.35 -15.54
CA GLN A 66 -5.06 -8.00 -16.12
C GLN A 66 -5.15 -6.89 -15.07
N LEU A 67 -5.42 -7.23 -13.81
CA LEU A 67 -5.52 -6.25 -12.74
C LEU A 67 -4.14 -5.91 -12.15
N PRO A 68 -3.93 -4.69 -11.65
CA PRO A 68 -2.77 -4.38 -10.83
C PRO A 68 -2.63 -5.36 -9.66
N LEU A 69 -1.40 -5.72 -9.26
CA LEU A 69 -1.10 -6.72 -8.22
C LEU A 69 -1.93 -6.54 -6.94
N ARG A 70 -2.18 -5.30 -6.53
CA ARG A 70 -3.03 -5.02 -5.37
C ARG A 70 -4.49 -5.43 -5.59
N ALA A 71 -5.03 -5.16 -6.76
CA ALA A 71 -6.40 -5.53 -7.11
C ALA A 71 -6.55 -7.05 -7.22
N GLN A 72 -5.52 -7.74 -7.74
CA GLN A 72 -5.46 -9.21 -7.72
C GLN A 72 -5.47 -9.73 -6.28
N HIS A 73 -4.68 -9.12 -5.38
CA HIS A 73 -4.65 -9.53 -3.97
C HIS A 73 -5.96 -9.26 -3.23
N VAL A 74 -6.64 -8.16 -3.52
CA VAL A 74 -7.97 -7.86 -2.95
C VAL A 74 -9.01 -8.84 -3.49
N ALA A 75 -8.95 -9.18 -4.78
CA ALA A 75 -9.86 -10.14 -5.40
C ALA A 75 -9.71 -11.57 -4.84
N HIS A 76 -8.49 -11.95 -4.41
CA HIS A 76 -8.18 -13.28 -3.89
C HIS A 76 -8.07 -13.38 -2.37
N ALA A 77 -8.10 -12.27 -1.64
CA ALA A 77 -7.89 -12.26 -0.20
C ALA A 77 -9.02 -11.53 0.55
N ARG A 78 -9.65 -12.21 1.48
CA ARG A 78 -10.61 -11.63 2.42
C ARG A 78 -9.99 -10.58 3.36
N ASN A 79 -8.67 -10.57 3.49
CA ASN A 79 -7.91 -9.61 4.28
C ASN A 79 -6.83 -8.95 3.41
N SER A 80 -7.15 -7.79 2.86
CA SER A 80 -6.23 -6.99 2.04
C SER A 80 -4.96 -6.53 2.78
N LYS A 81 -4.93 -6.63 4.11
CA LYS A 81 -3.77 -6.26 4.95
C LYS A 81 -2.81 -7.42 5.22
N ALA A 82 -3.18 -8.67 4.86
CA ALA A 82 -2.39 -9.85 5.18
C ALA A 82 -1.16 -10.05 4.27
N ARG A 83 -1.02 -9.30 3.18
CA ARG A 83 0.12 -9.38 2.27
C ARG A 83 0.79 -8.02 2.12
N GLN A 84 2.11 -8.06 2.07
CA GLN A 84 2.93 -6.87 1.85
C GLN A 84 2.69 -6.36 0.41
N HIS A 85 2.12 -5.16 0.29
CA HIS A 85 1.87 -4.52 -1.00
C HIS A 85 3.08 -3.70 -1.39
N GLN A 86 3.78 -4.09 -2.44
CA GLN A 86 4.78 -3.24 -3.07
C GLN A 86 4.08 -2.36 -4.12
N HIS A 87 4.22 -1.06 -3.96
CA HIS A 87 3.88 -0.07 -4.97
C HIS A 87 5.18 0.49 -5.53
N ASP A 88 5.30 0.48 -6.84
CA ASP A 88 6.51 0.98 -7.52
C ASP A 88 6.59 2.51 -7.51
N SER A 89 5.47 3.17 -7.27
CA SER A 89 5.37 4.63 -7.27
C SER A 89 5.06 5.19 -5.89
N TYR A 90 5.61 6.34 -5.58
CA TYR A 90 5.28 7.14 -4.41
C TYR A 90 4.76 8.52 -4.85
N TYR A 91 3.80 9.09 -4.13
CA TYR A 91 3.15 10.36 -4.46
C TYR A 91 3.31 11.33 -3.30
N PRO A 92 4.45 12.05 -3.19
CA PRO A 92 4.63 13.08 -2.18
C PRO A 92 3.69 14.26 -2.41
N LEU A 93 3.22 14.86 -1.33
CA LEU A 93 2.54 16.15 -1.39
C LEU A 93 3.60 17.26 -1.38
N LEU A 94 3.57 18.13 -2.40
CA LEU A 94 4.54 19.19 -2.63
C LEU A 94 3.89 20.57 -2.56
N LYS A 95 4.59 21.54 -2.00
CA LYS A 95 4.19 22.95 -1.94
C LYS A 95 5.36 23.85 -2.26
N ALA A 96 5.14 24.85 -3.11
CA ALA A 96 6.15 25.87 -3.39
C ALA A 96 6.18 26.94 -2.30
N VAL A 97 7.38 27.40 -1.97
CA VAL A 97 7.61 28.62 -1.24
C VAL A 97 8.26 29.61 -2.23
N GLY A 98 7.57 30.72 -2.50
CA GLY A 98 7.96 31.69 -3.52
C GLY A 98 7.35 31.43 -4.90
N ASP A 99 7.61 32.37 -5.82
CA ASP A 99 6.88 32.46 -7.10
C ASP A 99 7.54 31.73 -8.29
N ALA A 100 8.77 31.24 -8.12
CA ALA A 100 9.57 30.66 -9.19
C ALA A 100 10.13 29.28 -8.83
N VAL A 101 9.26 28.38 -8.36
CA VAL A 101 9.63 27.01 -8.01
C VAL A 101 9.01 26.06 -9.00
N SER A 102 9.87 25.30 -9.70
CA SER A 102 9.50 24.25 -10.63
C SER A 102 10.28 22.98 -10.42
N TRP A 103 9.74 21.87 -10.87
CA TRP A 103 10.41 20.57 -10.99
C TRP A 103 10.48 20.18 -12.46
N PHE A 104 11.59 19.58 -12.87
CA PHE A 104 11.87 19.20 -14.26
C PHE A 104 12.18 17.69 -14.34
N GLU A 105 11.64 17.03 -15.35
CA GLU A 105 11.96 15.64 -15.65
C GLU A 105 13.11 15.56 -16.66
N GLY A 106 14.36 15.58 -16.17
CA GLY A 106 15.56 15.66 -17.02
C GLY A 106 15.69 17.02 -17.73
N GLU A 107 16.56 17.09 -18.74
CA GLU A 107 16.88 18.34 -19.44
C GLU A 107 15.79 18.79 -20.42
N HIS A 108 15.00 17.85 -20.98
CA HIS A 108 14.02 18.12 -22.04
C HIS A 108 12.65 17.49 -21.78
N GLY A 109 12.42 17.05 -20.53
CA GLY A 109 11.18 16.38 -20.12
C GLY A 109 10.07 17.33 -19.69
N ALA A 110 9.13 16.79 -18.92
CA ALA A 110 8.00 17.55 -18.39
C ALA A 110 8.44 18.55 -17.32
N GLU A 111 7.72 19.67 -17.23
CA GLU A 111 7.84 20.65 -16.16
C GLU A 111 6.59 20.61 -15.27
N LEU A 112 6.81 20.56 -13.96
CA LEU A 112 5.80 20.84 -12.94
C LEU A 112 6.04 22.26 -12.41
N ALA A 113 5.30 23.26 -12.89
CA ALA A 113 5.33 24.64 -12.41
C ALA A 113 4.70 24.72 -11.01
N LEU A 114 5.42 24.27 -9.98
CA LEU A 114 4.90 24.03 -8.63
C LEU A 114 4.32 25.29 -7.98
N SER A 115 4.93 26.47 -8.21
CA SER A 115 4.39 27.74 -7.68
C SER A 115 2.99 28.05 -8.24
N ALA A 116 2.73 27.76 -9.52
CA ALA A 116 1.41 27.95 -10.09
C ALA A 116 0.38 26.99 -9.49
N PHE A 117 0.72 25.72 -9.35
CA PHE A 117 -0.15 24.72 -8.70
C PHE A 117 -0.40 25.05 -7.23
N THR A 118 0.62 25.45 -6.49
CA THR A 118 0.48 25.86 -5.09
C THR A 118 -0.49 27.04 -4.95
N ARG A 119 -0.37 28.06 -5.80
CA ARG A 119 -1.27 29.23 -5.76
C ARG A 119 -2.72 28.86 -6.06
N ASN A 120 -2.95 27.96 -7.01
CA ASN A 120 -4.28 27.64 -7.48
C ASN A 120 -4.95 26.52 -6.66
N LEU A 121 -4.20 25.57 -6.13
CA LEU A 121 -4.71 24.34 -5.51
C LEU A 121 -4.21 24.14 -4.07
N GLY A 122 -3.29 24.98 -3.59
CA GLY A 122 -2.67 24.87 -2.27
C GLY A 122 -1.45 23.95 -2.23
N ALA A 123 -1.43 22.87 -3.02
CA ALA A 123 -0.32 21.94 -3.15
C ALA A 123 -0.42 21.17 -4.48
N ALA A 124 0.60 20.41 -4.82
CA ALA A 124 0.59 19.47 -5.95
C ALA A 124 1.16 18.12 -5.51
N THR A 125 1.01 17.12 -6.35
CA THR A 125 1.69 15.83 -6.18
C THR A 125 2.51 15.50 -7.41
N LEU A 126 3.62 14.81 -7.20
CA LEU A 126 4.49 14.28 -8.23
C LEU A 126 4.51 12.76 -8.09
N ARG A 127 4.32 12.04 -9.18
CA ARG A 127 4.56 10.60 -9.17
C ARG A 127 6.06 10.37 -9.29
N ILE A 128 6.68 9.87 -8.23
CA ILE A 128 8.09 9.51 -8.26
C ILE A 128 8.28 8.00 -8.37
N GLN A 129 9.29 7.60 -9.14
CA GLN A 129 9.73 6.24 -9.36
C GLN A 129 11.26 6.16 -9.25
N PRO A 130 11.84 4.99 -8.96
CA PRO A 130 13.29 4.87 -8.79
C PRO A 130 14.10 5.47 -9.96
N ASP A 131 13.67 5.21 -11.19
CA ASP A 131 14.44 5.53 -12.40
C ASP A 131 14.10 6.90 -13.02
N ASP A 132 13.13 7.65 -12.46
CA ASP A 132 12.78 8.96 -13.01
C ASP A 132 13.91 10.00 -12.87
N ALA A 133 13.80 11.07 -13.63
CA ALA A 133 14.80 12.14 -13.67
C ALA A 133 14.34 13.47 -13.04
N TRP A 134 13.26 13.44 -12.25
CA TRP A 134 12.74 14.63 -11.59
C TRP A 134 13.77 15.30 -10.69
N HIS A 135 13.94 16.60 -10.84
CA HIS A 135 14.82 17.45 -10.04
C HIS A 135 14.33 18.89 -9.96
N THR A 136 14.87 19.65 -9.03
CA THR A 136 14.65 21.10 -8.86
C THR A 136 15.96 21.79 -8.52
N ASP A 137 16.13 23.04 -8.95
CA ASP A 137 17.29 23.85 -8.60
C ASP A 137 17.19 24.48 -7.21
N GLN A 138 15.99 24.46 -6.62
CA GLN A 138 15.74 25.00 -5.28
C GLN A 138 16.02 23.99 -4.19
N ALA A 139 15.99 24.45 -2.93
CA ALA A 139 16.08 23.58 -1.77
C ALA A 139 14.77 22.76 -1.59
N LEU A 140 14.90 21.52 -1.15
CA LEU A 140 13.81 20.63 -0.76
C LEU A 140 13.78 20.47 0.76
N TRP A 141 12.68 20.87 1.40
CA TRP A 141 12.43 20.71 2.82
C TRP A 141 11.46 19.56 3.05
N LEU A 142 11.91 18.54 3.77
CA LEU A 142 11.07 17.42 4.19
C LEU A 142 10.41 17.80 5.52
N VAL A 143 9.10 18.04 5.52
CA VAL A 143 8.33 18.54 6.65
C VAL A 143 7.40 17.47 7.18
N GLU A 144 7.51 17.16 8.47
CA GLU A 144 6.67 16.16 9.12
C GLU A 144 5.31 16.71 9.54
N ASN A 145 5.29 17.92 10.08
CA ASN A 145 4.11 18.55 10.66
C ASN A 145 3.27 19.23 9.59
N GLN A 146 1.99 18.82 9.48
CA GLN A 146 1.07 19.38 8.49
C GLN A 146 0.83 20.89 8.69
N ALA A 147 0.75 21.38 9.92
CA ALA A 147 0.53 22.80 10.18
C ALA A 147 1.70 23.67 9.68
N LEU A 148 2.93 23.15 9.74
CA LEU A 148 4.11 23.79 9.16
C LEU A 148 4.17 23.67 7.64
N PHE A 149 3.62 22.61 7.08
CA PHE A 149 3.45 22.48 5.63
C PHE A 149 2.38 23.44 5.10
N ASP A 150 1.27 23.61 5.83
CA ASP A 150 0.19 24.51 5.42
C ASP A 150 0.57 25.99 5.53
N ARG A 151 1.39 26.35 6.52
CA ARG A 151 1.86 27.71 6.76
C ARG A 151 3.33 27.84 6.40
N THR A 152 3.69 28.90 5.65
CA THR A 152 5.08 29.13 5.21
C THR A 152 5.73 30.34 5.88
N ASP A 153 5.04 31.02 6.78
CA ASP A 153 5.46 32.21 7.51
C ASP A 153 6.59 31.97 8.54
N TRP A 154 6.87 30.70 8.84
CA TRP A 154 8.02 30.32 9.68
C TRP A 154 9.35 30.27 8.90
N LEU A 155 9.30 30.30 7.56
CA LEU A 155 10.50 30.34 6.74
C LEU A 155 11.05 31.76 6.60
N PRO A 156 12.37 31.92 6.42
CA PRO A 156 12.96 33.23 6.17
C PRO A 156 12.34 33.93 4.96
N GLU A 157 12.20 35.24 5.03
CA GLU A 157 11.70 36.05 3.92
C GLU A 157 12.58 35.86 2.69
N GLY A 158 11.96 35.79 1.50
CA GLY A 158 12.66 35.55 0.24
C GLY A 158 13.09 34.08 -0.01
N THR A 159 12.69 33.15 0.85
CA THR A 159 12.97 31.71 0.62
C THR A 159 12.33 31.24 -0.67
N LEU A 160 13.12 30.58 -1.54
CA LEU A 160 12.67 29.81 -2.71
C LEU A 160 12.93 28.34 -2.43
N ALA A 161 11.88 27.55 -2.25
CA ALA A 161 12.01 26.14 -1.87
C ALA A 161 10.77 25.31 -2.25
N THR A 162 10.96 24.01 -2.28
CA THR A 162 9.87 23.04 -2.21
C THR A 162 9.73 22.50 -0.80
N LEU A 163 8.53 22.54 -0.24
CA LEU A 163 8.16 21.74 0.93
C LEU A 163 7.59 20.40 0.46
N LEU A 164 8.06 19.30 1.03
CA LEU A 164 7.53 17.96 0.86
C LEU A 164 6.99 17.49 2.20
N TYR A 165 5.68 17.21 2.25
CA TYR A 165 5.04 16.67 3.45
C TYR A 165 5.17 15.15 3.48
N TYR A 166 5.67 14.58 4.58
CA TYR A 166 5.84 13.13 4.73
C TYR A 166 5.01 12.50 5.87
N GLY A 167 4.45 13.26 6.77
CA GLY A 167 3.47 12.83 7.77
C GLY A 167 3.89 11.64 8.63
N GLY A 168 4.77 11.83 9.59
CA GLY A 168 5.26 10.80 10.51
C GLY A 168 6.51 10.10 10.01
N GLN A 169 6.41 8.85 9.52
CA GLN A 169 7.60 8.11 9.09
C GLN A 169 7.94 8.35 7.62
N LEU A 170 9.21 8.65 7.33
CA LEU A 170 9.71 8.75 5.96
C LEU A 170 9.56 7.42 5.21
N ASP A 171 8.92 7.45 4.05
CA ASP A 171 8.77 6.28 3.18
C ASP A 171 10.12 5.84 2.61
N GLY A 172 10.42 4.54 2.67
CA GLY A 172 11.68 3.99 2.16
C GLY A 172 11.89 4.24 0.66
N ARG A 173 10.82 4.35 -0.13
CA ARG A 173 10.90 4.70 -1.57
C ARG A 173 11.35 6.14 -1.77
N LEU A 174 10.86 7.07 -0.94
CA LEU A 174 11.32 8.46 -0.96
C LEU A 174 12.81 8.54 -0.63
N LEU A 175 13.26 7.83 0.40
CA LEU A 175 14.67 7.80 0.78
C LEU A 175 15.55 7.20 -0.33
N THR A 176 15.13 6.09 -0.92
CA THR A 176 15.81 5.47 -2.06
C THR A 176 15.89 6.43 -3.23
N TRP A 177 14.78 7.08 -3.59
CA TRP A 177 14.71 8.05 -4.69
C TRP A 177 15.64 9.25 -4.48
N LEU A 178 15.69 9.79 -3.26
CA LEU A 178 16.60 10.90 -2.90
C LEU A 178 18.07 10.48 -2.93
N SER A 179 18.38 9.21 -2.61
CA SER A 179 19.77 8.73 -2.56
C SER A 179 20.38 8.41 -3.93
N GLN A 180 19.56 8.14 -4.94
CA GLN A 180 20.05 7.69 -6.25
C GLN A 180 20.69 8.79 -7.09
N ARG A 181 20.24 10.03 -6.94
CA ARG A 181 20.81 11.20 -7.64
C ARG A 181 20.46 12.50 -6.94
N GLN A 182 21.14 13.58 -7.29
CA GLN A 182 20.81 14.90 -6.77
C GLN A 182 19.45 15.35 -7.31
N ARG A 183 18.47 15.51 -6.42
CA ARG A 183 17.09 15.90 -6.74
C ARG A 183 16.78 17.36 -6.49
N ALA A 184 17.61 18.02 -5.68
CA ALA A 184 17.46 19.42 -5.30
C ALA A 184 18.84 19.99 -5.01
N SER A 185 18.98 21.33 -4.96
CA SER A 185 20.24 21.98 -4.59
C SER A 185 20.68 21.57 -3.19
N ARG A 186 19.72 21.36 -2.30
CA ARG A 186 19.92 20.90 -0.92
C ARG A 186 18.66 20.22 -0.40
N VAL A 187 18.81 19.16 0.39
CA VAL A 187 17.71 18.50 1.12
C VAL A 187 17.83 18.81 2.59
N ILE A 188 16.76 19.30 3.21
CA ILE A 188 16.70 19.69 4.61
C ILE A 188 15.59 18.87 5.27
N LEU A 189 15.91 18.12 6.30
CA LEU A 189 14.93 17.41 7.12
C LEU A 189 14.48 18.32 8.25
N PHE A 190 13.17 18.52 8.39
CA PHE A 190 12.54 19.31 9.43
C PHE A 190 11.51 18.44 10.17
N PRO A 191 11.96 17.67 11.16
CA PRO A 191 11.09 16.79 11.95
C PRO A 191 10.29 17.58 12.99
N ASP A 192 9.21 16.99 13.46
CA ASP A 192 8.46 17.46 14.63
C ASP A 192 9.15 16.92 15.90
N TYR A 193 9.40 17.78 16.89
CA TYR A 193 10.00 17.44 18.18
C TYR A 193 9.03 17.69 19.32
#